data_c22ae659350cf5b916a11795781bc940
#
_entry.id   c22ae659350cf5b916a11795781bc940
#
_cell.length_a   1.000
_cell.length_b   1.000
_cell.length_c   1.000
_cell.angle_alpha   90.00
_cell.angle_beta   90.00
_cell.angle_gamma   90.00
#
_symmetry.space_group_name_H-M   'P 1'
#
loop_
_entity.id
_entity.type
_entity.pdbx_description
1 polymer ?
#
loop_
_entity_poly.entity_id
_entity_poly.type
_entity_poly.pdbx_seq_one_letter_code
_entity_poly.pdbx_strand_id
1 'polypeptide(L)'
;MSIILSYRVQKSTLFTVNTPFKIGKTHHAAGIQFINDIFGIFANQQINAQYAYKFKFDYGTLSIGANLGVLNLICYGDSVKMVESDYHTPANNDPAIPIGTQSGIGFDLSAGMYFTNATWFAGVSILHAPGAEIKLGDKYDFKINQAMTAVGGYNIKLSNPDYQLKPSALLYTDFVSWQAQISLLLDYKNKFWGGLAYSIQDAVSFSFGAEIIDGLQLGYCYDIPASSMIRATHGSHELYLAYDFNIFKPKYNQKHKSIRLL
;
A
#
# COMPACT_ATOMS: atom_id res chain seq x y z
N MET A 1 29.91 -14.18 9.66
CA MET A 1 28.67 -14.97 9.55
C MET A 1 27.99 -14.56 8.25
N SER A 2 28.10 -15.38 7.20
CA SER A 2 27.51 -15.01 5.89
C SER A 2 26.29 -15.89 5.68
N ILE A 3 25.11 -15.35 5.92
CA ILE A 3 23.84 -15.97 5.57
C ILE A 3 23.60 -15.61 4.10
N ILE A 4 23.71 -16.56 3.19
CA ILE A 4 23.27 -16.38 1.80
C ILE A 4 21.78 -16.66 1.76
N LEU A 5 20.96 -15.61 1.95
CA LEU A 5 19.54 -15.68 1.64
C LEU A 5 19.38 -15.93 0.14
N SER A 6 18.64 -16.96 -0.21
CA SER A 6 18.24 -17.25 -1.59
C SER A 6 17.61 -15.99 -2.22
N TYR A 7 18.04 -15.66 -3.43
CA TYR A 7 17.56 -14.52 -4.22
C TYR A 7 16.07 -14.68 -4.56
N ARG A 8 15.19 -14.36 -3.64
CA ARG A 8 13.81 -14.01 -3.97
C ARG A 8 13.72 -12.49 -4.01
N VAL A 9 13.53 -11.95 -5.19
CA VAL A 9 13.26 -10.53 -5.41
C VAL A 9 11.99 -10.19 -4.62
N GLN A 10 12.01 -9.11 -3.85
CA GLN A 10 10.80 -8.58 -3.23
C GLN A 10 9.78 -8.27 -4.32
N LYS A 11 8.58 -8.79 -4.18
CA LYS A 11 7.47 -8.57 -5.12
C LYS A 11 6.20 -8.31 -4.33
N SER A 12 5.57 -7.19 -4.65
CA SER A 12 4.27 -6.83 -4.10
C SER A 12 3.25 -6.74 -5.24
N THR A 13 2.08 -7.33 -5.03
CA THR A 13 0.96 -7.22 -5.95
C THR A 13 -0.25 -6.76 -5.17
N LEU A 14 -0.85 -5.66 -5.59
CA LEU A 14 -2.06 -5.11 -5.01
C LEU A 14 -3.15 -5.08 -6.10
N PHE A 15 -4.27 -5.70 -5.80
CA PHE A 15 -5.48 -5.60 -6.61
C PHE A 15 -6.63 -5.10 -5.76
N THR A 16 -7.34 -4.07 -6.22
CA THR A 16 -8.49 -3.52 -5.49
C THR A 16 -9.63 -3.19 -6.44
N VAL A 17 -10.85 -3.52 -6.00
CA VAL A 17 -12.09 -3.12 -6.68
C VAL A 17 -12.97 -2.44 -5.65
N ASN A 18 -13.43 -1.24 -5.96
CA ASN A 18 -14.31 -0.50 -5.07
C ASN A 18 -15.41 0.21 -5.85
N THR A 19 -16.55 0.40 -5.19
CA THR A 19 -17.70 1.09 -5.77
C THR A 19 -18.37 2.00 -4.76
N PRO A 20 -18.66 3.25 -5.12
CA PRO A 20 -19.55 4.09 -4.34
C PRO A 20 -21.01 3.72 -4.62
N PHE A 21 -21.85 3.75 -3.59
CA PHE A 21 -23.29 3.54 -3.70
C PHE A 21 -24.07 4.42 -2.71
N LYS A 22 -25.38 4.45 -2.88
CA LYS A 22 -26.28 5.20 -2.00
C LYS A 22 -27.32 4.28 -1.39
N ILE A 23 -27.59 4.49 -0.11
CA ILE A 23 -28.74 3.90 0.59
C ILE A 23 -29.61 5.06 1.07
N GLY A 24 -30.76 5.26 0.41
CA GLY A 24 -31.58 6.44 0.66
C GLY A 24 -30.84 7.75 0.37
N LYS A 25 -30.67 8.57 1.39
CA LYS A 25 -29.93 9.85 1.32
C LYS A 25 -28.46 9.76 1.70
N THR A 26 -28.01 8.59 2.16
CA THR A 26 -26.65 8.39 2.67
C THR A 26 -25.71 7.89 1.57
N HIS A 27 -24.43 8.21 1.69
CA HIS A 27 -23.41 7.85 0.72
C HIS A 27 -22.44 6.85 1.35
N HIS A 28 -22.19 5.78 0.65
CA HIS A 28 -21.36 4.65 1.09
C HIS A 28 -20.35 4.28 0.02
N ALA A 29 -19.36 3.50 0.39
CA ALA A 29 -18.50 2.79 -0.54
C ALA A 29 -18.21 1.40 0.02
N ALA A 30 -18.09 0.43 -0.86
CA ALA A 30 -17.62 -0.91 -0.53
C ALA A 30 -16.55 -1.33 -1.51
N GLY A 31 -15.69 -2.23 -1.09
CA GLY A 31 -14.60 -2.74 -1.92
C GLY A 31 -14.07 -4.07 -1.44
N ILE A 32 -13.28 -4.67 -2.32
CA ILE A 32 -12.48 -5.87 -2.03
C ILE A 32 -11.06 -5.55 -2.46
N GLN A 33 -10.10 -5.98 -1.65
CA GLN A 33 -8.68 -5.83 -1.89
C GLN A 33 -7.99 -7.17 -1.73
N PHE A 34 -7.07 -7.46 -2.62
CA PHE A 34 -6.15 -8.59 -2.54
C PHE A 34 -4.72 -8.05 -2.54
N ILE A 35 -3.92 -8.51 -1.60
CA ILE A 35 -2.51 -8.18 -1.46
C ILE A 35 -1.73 -9.49 -1.48
N ASN A 36 -0.63 -9.53 -2.22
CA ASN A 36 0.33 -10.62 -2.19
C ASN A 36 1.73 -10.04 -2.18
N ASP A 37 2.39 -10.14 -1.03
CA ASP A 37 3.74 -9.65 -0.79
C ASP A 37 4.68 -10.82 -0.59
N ILE A 38 5.76 -10.86 -1.35
CA ILE A 38 6.83 -11.85 -1.23
C ILE A 38 8.10 -11.12 -0.82
N PHE A 39 8.66 -11.48 0.32
CA PHE A 39 9.88 -10.89 0.85
C PHE A 39 10.77 -11.97 1.51
N GLY A 40 11.95 -12.16 0.97
CA GLY A 40 12.86 -13.21 1.43
C GLY A 40 12.21 -14.60 1.39
N ILE A 41 12.13 -15.26 2.54
CA ILE A 41 11.52 -16.59 2.68
C ILE A 41 10.03 -16.55 3.04
N PHE A 42 9.45 -15.36 3.16
CA PHE A 42 8.05 -15.17 3.54
C PHE A 42 7.20 -14.73 2.34
N ALA A 43 5.96 -15.18 2.34
CA ALA A 43 4.90 -14.62 1.51
C ALA A 43 3.70 -14.30 2.38
N ASN A 44 3.14 -13.10 2.20
CA ASN A 44 1.97 -12.62 2.88
C ASN A 44 0.84 -12.43 1.86
N GLN A 45 -0.23 -13.19 2.00
CA GLN A 45 -1.42 -13.10 1.15
C GLN A 45 -2.58 -12.60 1.97
N GLN A 46 -3.21 -11.52 1.55
CA GLN A 46 -4.30 -10.92 2.30
C GLN A 46 -5.50 -10.64 1.39
N ILE A 47 -6.69 -10.98 1.87
CA ILE A 47 -7.96 -10.63 1.24
C ILE A 47 -8.75 -9.80 2.22
N ASN A 48 -9.18 -8.61 1.79
CA ASN A 48 -9.86 -7.64 2.62
C ASN A 48 -11.21 -7.25 2.01
N ALA A 49 -12.25 -7.22 2.83
CA ALA A 49 -13.52 -6.57 2.54
C ALA A 49 -13.50 -5.17 3.14
N GLN A 50 -13.84 -4.17 2.37
CA GLN A 50 -13.78 -2.77 2.75
C GLN A 50 -15.16 -2.15 2.75
N TYR A 51 -15.43 -1.31 3.74
CA TYR A 51 -16.65 -0.52 3.79
C TYR A 51 -16.35 0.89 4.33
N ALA A 52 -17.00 1.89 3.76
CA ALA A 52 -16.90 3.27 4.23
C ALA A 52 -18.25 3.99 4.18
N TYR A 53 -18.51 4.75 5.21
CA TYR A 53 -19.60 5.71 5.27
C TYR A 53 -19.07 7.11 4.97
N LYS A 54 -19.77 7.88 4.11
CA LYS A 54 -19.36 9.22 3.67
C LYS A 54 -20.32 10.27 4.18
N PHE A 55 -19.86 11.13 5.07
CA PHE A 55 -20.54 12.33 5.53
C PHE A 55 -20.21 13.48 4.59
N LYS A 56 -21.22 14.02 3.94
CA LYS A 56 -21.06 15.19 3.07
C LYS A 56 -21.42 16.45 3.85
N PHE A 57 -20.48 17.39 3.87
CA PHE A 57 -20.63 18.73 4.41
C PHE A 57 -20.48 19.75 3.28
N ASP A 58 -20.89 20.98 3.49
CA ASP A 58 -20.74 22.06 2.49
C ASP A 58 -19.28 22.36 2.17
N TYR A 59 -18.38 22.14 3.12
CA TYR A 59 -16.93 22.39 3.01
C TYR A 59 -16.08 21.15 2.68
N GLY A 60 -16.71 19.97 2.55
CA GLY A 60 -15.97 18.75 2.21
C GLY A 60 -16.70 17.47 2.54
N THR A 61 -16.02 16.36 2.36
CA THR A 61 -16.52 15.01 2.65
C THR A 61 -15.62 14.30 3.65
N LEU A 62 -16.17 13.85 4.76
CA LEU A 62 -15.51 12.96 5.71
C LEU A 62 -15.94 11.52 5.40
N SER A 63 -14.99 10.64 5.16
CA SER A 63 -15.21 9.20 5.01
C SER A 63 -14.66 8.49 6.25
N ILE A 64 -15.48 7.65 6.88
CA ILE A 64 -15.04 6.76 7.95
C ILE A 64 -15.21 5.35 7.43
N GLY A 65 -14.14 4.56 7.50
CA GLY A 65 -14.09 3.22 6.93
C GLY A 65 -13.47 2.19 7.84
N ALA A 66 -13.84 0.95 7.56
CA ALA A 66 -13.25 -0.23 8.16
C ALA A 66 -12.89 -1.24 7.08
N ASN A 67 -11.89 -2.04 7.39
CA ASN A 67 -11.36 -3.10 6.55
C ASN A 67 -11.31 -4.37 7.38
N LEU A 68 -11.98 -5.43 6.93
CA LEU A 68 -11.99 -6.74 7.58
C LEU A 68 -11.31 -7.72 6.64
N GLY A 69 -10.27 -8.38 7.10
CA GLY A 69 -9.44 -9.23 6.29
C GLY A 69 -9.10 -10.57 6.88
N VAL A 70 -8.67 -11.44 5.98
CA VAL A 70 -8.01 -12.70 6.29
C VAL A 70 -6.62 -12.65 5.68
N LEU A 71 -5.62 -12.98 6.48
CA LEU A 71 -4.22 -12.96 6.14
C LEU A 71 -3.65 -14.37 6.26
N ASN A 72 -2.96 -14.83 5.22
CA ASN A 72 -2.23 -16.08 5.17
C ASN A 72 -0.74 -15.80 5.06
N LEU A 73 -0.01 -16.07 6.13
CA LEU A 73 1.45 -15.96 6.16
C LEU A 73 2.06 -17.32 5.83
N ILE A 74 2.94 -17.34 4.83
CA ILE A 74 3.64 -18.54 4.39
C ILE A 74 5.14 -18.35 4.62
N CYS A 75 5.78 -19.33 5.23
CA CYS A 75 7.24 -19.39 5.40
C CYS A 75 7.81 -20.57 4.61
N TYR A 76 8.72 -20.31 3.71
CA TYR A 76 9.40 -21.29 2.86
C TYR A 76 10.73 -21.68 3.50
N GLY A 77 10.72 -22.51 4.51
CA GLY A 77 11.94 -22.95 5.24
C GLY A 77 12.96 -23.65 4.34
N ASP A 78 12.51 -24.41 3.34
CA ASP A 78 13.39 -25.08 2.38
C ASP A 78 14.18 -24.11 1.47
N SER A 79 13.80 -22.84 1.44
CA SER A 79 14.51 -21.82 0.67
C SER A 79 15.73 -21.27 1.39
N VAL A 80 15.94 -21.61 2.65
CA VAL A 80 17.11 -21.20 3.42
C VAL A 80 18.29 -22.09 3.03
N LYS A 81 19.27 -21.52 2.33
CA LYS A 81 20.53 -22.21 2.03
C LYS A 81 21.59 -21.72 3.01
N MET A 82 22.08 -22.62 3.84
CA MET A 82 23.26 -22.35 4.64
C MET A 82 24.50 -22.88 3.93
N VAL A 83 25.61 -22.17 4.10
CA VAL A 83 26.93 -22.67 3.66
C VAL A 83 27.29 -23.84 4.59
N GLU A 84 27.56 -25.00 4.03
CA GLU A 84 28.08 -26.13 4.80
C GLU A 84 29.40 -25.73 5.45
N SER A 85 29.48 -25.90 6.75
CA SER A 85 30.66 -25.59 7.54
C SER A 85 30.71 -26.56 8.71
N ASP A 86 31.89 -27.05 9.03
CA ASP A 86 32.12 -27.95 10.17
C ASP A 86 31.77 -27.31 11.53
N TYR A 87 31.55 -26.02 11.57
CA TYR A 87 31.24 -25.23 12.77
C TYR A 87 29.76 -24.83 12.88
N HIS A 88 28.91 -25.11 11.88
CA HIS A 88 27.51 -24.69 11.89
C HIS A 88 26.57 -25.88 11.75
N THR A 89 25.49 -25.84 12.51
CA THR A 89 24.40 -26.81 12.39
C THR A 89 23.80 -26.71 10.97
N PRO A 90 23.62 -27.81 10.24
CA PRO A 90 22.91 -27.79 8.96
C PRO A 90 21.52 -27.17 9.09
N ALA A 91 21.05 -26.48 8.04
CA ALA A 91 19.76 -25.77 8.04
C ALA A 91 18.56 -26.67 8.41
N ASN A 92 18.61 -27.93 8.04
CA ASN A 92 17.61 -28.96 8.38
C ASN A 92 17.60 -29.36 9.87
N ASN A 93 18.62 -29.00 10.65
CA ASN A 93 18.73 -29.28 12.08
C ASN A 93 18.67 -28.01 12.94
N ASP A 94 18.53 -26.82 12.35
CA ASP A 94 18.35 -25.58 13.11
C ASP A 94 16.91 -25.46 13.59
N PRO A 95 16.64 -25.52 14.91
CA PRO A 95 15.28 -25.42 15.43
C PRO A 95 14.63 -24.06 15.22
N ALA A 96 15.39 -23.03 14.83
CA ALA A 96 14.87 -21.70 14.54
C ALA A 96 14.31 -21.57 13.12
N ILE A 97 14.58 -22.54 12.23
CA ILE A 97 14.12 -22.52 10.84
C ILE A 97 13.04 -23.59 10.66
N PRO A 98 11.83 -23.23 10.20
CA PRO A 98 10.80 -24.21 9.90
C PRO A 98 11.27 -25.22 8.84
N ILE A 99 11.05 -26.51 9.09
CA ILE A 99 11.32 -27.55 8.09
C ILE A 99 10.16 -27.52 7.09
N GLY A 100 10.48 -27.41 5.79
CA GLY A 100 9.50 -27.36 4.73
C GLY A 100 8.78 -26.02 4.64
N THR A 101 7.63 -26.03 3.98
CA THR A 101 6.75 -24.86 3.88
C THR A 101 5.73 -24.91 5.01
N GLN A 102 5.68 -23.86 5.81
CA GLN A 102 4.69 -23.67 6.88
C GLN A 102 3.78 -22.50 6.53
N SER A 103 2.50 -22.61 6.88
CA SER A 103 1.56 -21.51 6.69
C SER A 103 0.63 -21.36 7.87
N GLY A 104 0.16 -20.15 8.08
CA GLY A 104 -0.80 -19.83 9.13
C GLY A 104 -1.76 -18.74 8.71
N ILE A 105 -2.99 -18.83 9.22
CA ILE A 105 -4.05 -17.89 8.89
C ILE A 105 -4.37 -17.04 10.11
N GLY A 106 -4.51 -15.72 9.89
CA GLY A 106 -4.96 -14.75 10.89
C GLY A 106 -6.09 -13.90 10.38
N PHE A 107 -6.88 -13.37 11.31
CA PHE A 107 -7.89 -12.34 11.01
C PHE A 107 -7.28 -10.96 11.20
N ASP A 108 -7.65 -10.04 10.32
CA ASP A 108 -7.19 -8.67 10.35
C ASP A 108 -8.36 -7.69 10.35
N LEU A 109 -8.19 -6.62 11.11
CA LEU A 109 -9.13 -5.50 11.16
C LEU A 109 -8.33 -4.20 11.11
N SER A 110 -8.74 -3.31 10.22
CA SER A 110 -8.17 -1.97 10.11
C SER A 110 -9.31 -0.96 10.04
N ALA A 111 -9.07 0.25 10.53
CA ALA A 111 -10.06 1.32 10.48
C ALA A 111 -9.38 2.65 10.18
N GLY A 112 -10.13 3.59 9.61
CA GLY A 112 -9.58 4.90 9.30
C GLY A 112 -10.63 5.94 9.02
N MET A 113 -10.18 7.18 8.98
CA MET A 113 -10.96 8.33 8.57
C MET A 113 -10.18 9.16 7.55
N TYR A 114 -10.90 9.71 6.61
CA TYR A 114 -10.34 10.52 5.53
C TYR A 114 -11.26 11.68 5.21
N PHE A 115 -10.73 12.89 5.32
CA PHE A 115 -11.42 14.11 4.93
C PHE A 115 -10.84 14.63 3.61
N THR A 116 -11.70 15.07 2.72
CA THR A 116 -11.30 15.69 1.45
C THR A 116 -12.24 16.80 1.05
N ASN A 117 -11.67 17.83 0.45
CA ASN A 117 -12.39 18.90 -0.24
C ASN A 117 -11.68 19.25 -1.55
N ALA A 118 -12.05 20.36 -2.18
CA ALA A 118 -11.46 20.81 -3.45
C ALA A 118 -9.98 21.22 -3.32
N THR A 119 -9.52 21.56 -2.10
CA THR A 119 -8.23 22.21 -1.87
C THR A 119 -7.24 21.31 -1.14
N TRP A 120 -7.68 20.56 -0.15
CA TRP A 120 -6.81 19.73 0.67
C TRP A 120 -7.48 18.42 1.09
N PHE A 121 -6.67 17.48 1.53
CA PHE A 121 -7.11 16.24 2.14
C PHE A 121 -6.24 15.89 3.33
N ALA A 122 -6.82 15.14 4.27
CA ALA A 122 -6.08 14.52 5.37
C ALA A 122 -6.75 13.21 5.77
N GLY A 123 -5.96 12.26 6.21
CA GLY A 123 -6.47 10.96 6.66
C GLY A 123 -5.58 10.35 7.72
N VAL A 124 -6.17 9.50 8.54
CA VAL A 124 -5.48 8.67 9.52
C VAL A 124 -6.09 7.28 9.50
N SER A 125 -5.27 6.26 9.67
CA SER A 125 -5.75 4.89 9.79
C SER A 125 -4.90 4.09 10.78
N ILE A 126 -5.55 3.13 11.40
CA ILE A 126 -4.94 2.08 12.20
C ILE A 126 -5.04 0.79 11.42
N LEU A 127 -3.91 0.14 11.21
CA LEU A 127 -3.78 -1.12 10.51
C LEU A 127 -3.52 -2.23 11.54
N HIS A 128 -4.00 -3.42 11.24
CA HIS A 128 -3.77 -4.60 12.08
C HIS A 128 -4.19 -4.37 13.54
N ALA A 129 -5.33 -3.71 13.76
CA ALA A 129 -5.79 -3.28 15.09
C ALA A 129 -5.86 -4.42 16.15
N PRO A 130 -6.19 -5.69 15.83
CA PRO A 130 -6.15 -6.78 16.80
C PRO A 130 -4.74 -7.20 17.19
N GLY A 131 -3.70 -6.89 16.36
CA GLY A 131 -2.36 -7.45 16.54
C GLY A 131 -2.39 -8.97 16.39
N ALA A 132 -2.82 -9.46 15.23
CA ALA A 132 -3.09 -10.88 15.00
C ALA A 132 -1.87 -11.76 15.29
N GLU A 133 -2.07 -12.82 16.04
CA GLU A 133 -1.09 -13.89 16.25
C GLU A 133 -1.37 -15.00 15.25
N ILE A 134 -0.37 -15.35 14.45
CA ILE A 134 -0.46 -16.39 13.42
C ILE A 134 0.46 -17.52 13.82
N LYS A 135 -0.11 -18.70 13.98
CA LYS A 135 0.65 -19.92 14.22
C LYS A 135 1.17 -20.48 12.91
N LEU A 136 2.48 -20.58 12.77
CA LEU A 136 3.16 -21.24 11.66
C LEU A 136 3.58 -22.65 12.08
N GLY A 137 2.74 -23.64 11.74
CA GLY A 137 2.89 -25.00 12.27
C GLY A 137 2.68 -25.06 13.78
N ASP A 138 3.33 -26.05 14.43
CA ASP A 138 3.13 -26.32 15.86
C ASP A 138 4.10 -25.55 16.78
N LYS A 139 5.11 -24.89 16.23
CA LYS A 139 6.25 -24.38 17.00
C LYS A 139 6.49 -22.87 16.91
N TYR A 140 5.91 -22.20 15.91
CA TYR A 140 6.24 -20.80 15.64
C TYR A 140 5.00 -19.92 15.71
N ASP A 141 5.05 -18.91 16.56
CA ASP A 141 4.04 -17.87 16.64
C ASP A 141 4.58 -16.59 15.99
N PHE A 142 3.86 -16.07 15.01
CA PHE A 142 4.18 -14.81 14.35
C PHE A 142 3.14 -13.77 14.73
N LYS A 143 3.59 -12.67 15.33
CA LYS A 143 2.71 -11.56 15.70
C LYS A 143 2.82 -10.43 14.69
N ILE A 144 1.67 -10.02 14.15
CA ILE A 144 1.58 -8.82 13.32
C ILE A 144 1.35 -7.63 14.24
N ASN A 145 2.28 -6.70 14.23
CA ASN A 145 2.16 -5.48 15.02
C ASN A 145 1.11 -4.54 14.43
N GLN A 146 0.46 -3.81 15.30
CA GLN A 146 -0.38 -2.69 14.91
C GLN A 146 0.47 -1.64 14.20
N ALA A 147 -0.11 -0.96 13.22
CA ALA A 147 0.53 0.16 12.58
C ALA A 147 -0.44 1.32 12.42
N MET A 148 0.09 2.52 12.32
CA MET A 148 -0.68 3.73 12.11
C MET A 148 -0.14 4.45 10.87
N THR A 149 -1.06 4.96 10.06
CA THR A 149 -0.72 5.79 8.91
C THR A 149 -1.44 7.13 9.02
N ALA A 150 -0.72 8.22 8.75
CA ALA A 150 -1.28 9.55 8.59
C ALA A 150 -0.87 10.11 7.23
N VAL A 151 -1.81 10.70 6.51
CA VAL A 151 -1.57 11.28 5.19
C VAL A 151 -2.22 12.65 5.10
N GLY A 152 -1.58 13.58 4.41
CA GLY A 152 -2.18 14.87 4.11
C GLY A 152 -1.58 15.49 2.85
N GLY A 153 -2.35 16.33 2.19
CA GLY A 153 -1.89 16.99 0.99
C GLY A 153 -2.79 18.15 0.57
N TYR A 154 -2.30 18.89 -0.40
CA TYR A 154 -2.93 20.10 -0.89
C TYR A 154 -3.00 20.11 -2.42
N ASN A 155 -4.07 20.69 -2.98
CA ASN A 155 -4.25 20.87 -4.42
C ASN A 155 -4.07 22.34 -4.74
N ILE A 156 -2.94 22.72 -5.31
CA ILE A 156 -2.59 24.08 -5.69
C ILE A 156 -2.87 24.26 -7.18
N LYS A 157 -3.82 25.13 -7.51
CA LYS A 157 -4.06 25.55 -8.89
C LYS A 157 -3.02 26.58 -9.26
N LEU A 158 -2.25 26.35 -10.32
CA LEU A 158 -1.30 27.30 -10.83
C LEU A 158 -1.99 28.40 -11.66
N SER A 159 -1.26 29.46 -12.02
CA SER A 159 -1.77 30.56 -12.85
C SER A 159 -2.32 30.08 -14.19
N ASN A 160 -1.72 29.05 -14.77
CA ASN A 160 -2.29 28.32 -15.88
C ASN A 160 -3.19 27.19 -15.33
N PRO A 161 -4.52 27.20 -15.57
CA PRO A 161 -5.47 26.24 -15.03
C PRO A 161 -5.27 24.81 -15.53
N ASP A 162 -4.48 24.62 -16.58
CA ASP A 162 -4.11 23.30 -17.11
C ASP A 162 -3.17 22.53 -16.14
N TYR A 163 -2.52 23.24 -15.22
CA TYR A 163 -1.56 22.66 -14.29
C TYR A 163 -2.07 22.72 -12.85
N GLN A 164 -1.92 21.62 -12.13
CA GLN A 164 -2.15 21.53 -10.70
C GLN A 164 -0.93 20.93 -10.01
N LEU A 165 -0.48 21.58 -8.95
CA LEU A 165 0.59 21.07 -8.10
C LEU A 165 -0.03 20.44 -6.85
N LYS A 166 0.38 19.20 -6.53
CA LYS A 166 -0.18 18.40 -5.44
C LYS A 166 0.92 17.94 -4.48
N PRO A 167 1.38 18.82 -3.58
CA PRO A 167 2.25 18.40 -2.48
C PRO A 167 1.48 17.51 -1.52
N SER A 168 2.16 16.46 -1.01
CA SER A 168 1.60 15.59 0.03
C SER A 168 2.67 15.03 0.95
N ALA A 169 2.25 14.58 2.12
CA ALA A 169 3.10 13.93 3.10
C ALA A 169 2.39 12.69 3.64
N LEU A 170 3.16 11.65 3.88
CA LEU A 170 2.75 10.39 4.48
C LEU A 170 3.65 10.11 5.68
N LEU A 171 3.04 9.70 6.79
CA LEU A 171 3.72 9.17 7.96
C LEU A 171 3.17 7.77 8.23
N TYR A 172 4.07 6.82 8.41
CA TYR A 172 3.77 5.46 8.82
C TYR A 172 4.55 5.14 10.10
N THR A 173 3.95 4.42 11.03
CA THR A 173 4.62 3.91 12.23
C THR A 173 3.99 2.62 12.71
N ASP A 174 4.81 1.69 13.16
CA ASP A 174 4.43 0.49 13.89
C ASP A 174 4.65 0.62 15.41
N PHE A 175 4.76 1.88 15.89
CA PHE A 175 5.06 2.28 17.27
C PHE A 175 6.46 1.89 17.77
N VAL A 176 7.27 1.22 16.95
CA VAL A 176 8.68 0.90 17.20
C VAL A 176 9.56 1.69 16.26
N SER A 177 9.17 1.74 15.00
CA SER A 177 9.82 2.49 13.93
C SER A 177 8.86 3.48 13.29
N TRP A 178 9.38 4.41 12.53
CA TRP A 178 8.58 5.34 11.74
C TRP A 178 9.22 5.58 10.38
N GLN A 179 8.39 5.84 9.40
CA GLN A 179 8.77 6.24 8.06
C GLN A 179 7.95 7.44 7.63
N ALA A 180 8.61 8.45 7.08
CA ALA A 180 7.93 9.61 6.54
C ALA A 180 8.36 9.84 5.09
N GLN A 181 7.37 10.20 4.28
CA GLN A 181 7.55 10.52 2.87
C GLN A 181 6.93 11.86 2.57
N ILE A 182 7.62 12.68 1.80
CA ILE A 182 7.08 13.89 1.19
C ILE A 182 7.08 13.72 -0.32
N SER A 183 6.02 14.17 -0.98
CA SER A 183 5.89 14.04 -2.42
C SER A 183 5.34 15.31 -3.05
N LEU A 184 5.70 15.51 -4.30
CA LEU A 184 5.25 16.60 -5.13
C LEU A 184 4.83 16.04 -6.49
N LEU A 185 3.54 16.14 -6.81
CA LEU A 185 2.99 15.72 -8.08
C LEU A 185 2.56 16.93 -8.89
N LEU A 186 2.95 16.98 -10.14
CA LEU A 186 2.45 17.94 -11.14
C LEU A 186 1.47 17.22 -12.07
N ASP A 187 0.25 17.71 -12.12
CA ASP A 187 -0.82 17.22 -12.98
C ASP A 187 -1.05 18.17 -14.13
N TYR A 188 -1.12 17.66 -15.35
CA TYR A 188 -1.40 18.41 -16.56
C TYR A 188 -2.72 17.96 -17.20
N LYS A 189 -3.70 18.84 -17.24
CA LYS A 189 -5.05 18.64 -17.82
C LYS A 189 -5.80 17.43 -17.28
N ASN A 190 -5.47 16.95 -16.08
CA ASN A 190 -5.94 15.69 -15.51
C ASN A 190 -5.74 14.47 -16.43
N LYS A 191 -4.78 14.54 -17.35
CA LYS A 191 -4.45 13.48 -18.29
C LYS A 191 -3.05 12.92 -18.11
N PHE A 192 -2.10 13.78 -17.77
CA PHE A 192 -0.71 13.40 -17.55
C PHE A 192 -0.28 13.84 -16.17
N TRP A 193 0.51 13.04 -15.51
CA TRP A 193 1.12 13.46 -14.26
C TRP A 193 2.57 13.00 -14.17
N GLY A 194 3.36 13.75 -13.42
CA GLY A 194 4.72 13.40 -13.05
C GLY A 194 5.00 13.85 -11.63
N GLY A 195 5.77 13.09 -10.90
CA GLY A 195 6.02 13.35 -9.49
C GLY A 195 7.38 12.92 -9.01
N LEU A 196 7.76 13.54 -7.91
CA LEU A 196 8.95 13.22 -7.13
C LEU A 196 8.50 12.95 -5.70
N ALA A 197 9.08 11.93 -5.08
CA ALA A 197 8.90 11.70 -3.66
C ALA A 197 10.24 11.40 -2.99
N TYR A 198 10.33 11.75 -1.73
CA TYR A 198 11.47 11.44 -0.89
C TYR A 198 10.98 10.77 0.39
N SER A 199 11.34 9.52 0.55
CA SER A 199 11.16 8.74 1.78
C SER A 199 12.40 8.91 2.64
N ILE A 200 12.23 9.42 3.86
CA ILE A 200 13.35 9.75 4.75
C ILE A 200 14.15 8.49 5.06
N GLN A 201 15.46 8.53 4.79
CA GLN A 201 16.42 7.43 5.00
C GLN A 201 16.13 6.15 4.21
N ASP A 202 15.29 6.22 3.21
CA ASP A 202 14.87 5.05 2.44
C ASP A 202 15.16 5.25 0.94
N ALA A 203 14.37 6.05 0.22
CA ALA A 203 14.44 6.16 -1.22
C ALA A 203 14.05 7.54 -1.76
N VAL A 204 14.48 7.81 -2.99
CA VAL A 204 13.94 8.86 -3.86
C VAL A 204 13.16 8.21 -4.98
N SER A 205 11.90 8.61 -5.16
CA SER A 205 10.99 8.04 -6.14
C SER A 205 10.71 9.03 -7.27
N PHE A 206 10.69 8.52 -8.49
CA PHE A 206 10.29 9.23 -9.70
C PHE A 206 9.06 8.54 -10.28
N SER A 207 7.96 9.25 -10.40
CA SER A 207 6.73 8.71 -10.94
C SER A 207 6.22 9.50 -12.13
N PHE A 208 5.61 8.81 -13.08
CA PHE A 208 4.90 9.42 -14.18
C PHE A 208 3.76 8.52 -14.64
N GLY A 209 2.77 9.12 -15.27
CA GLY A 209 1.66 8.36 -15.79
C GLY A 209 0.72 9.20 -16.65
N ALA A 210 -0.25 8.51 -17.25
CA ALA A 210 -1.21 9.11 -18.14
C ALA A 210 -2.57 8.41 -18.08
N GLU A 211 -3.63 9.19 -18.36
CA GLU A 211 -4.93 8.65 -18.73
C GLU A 211 -4.92 8.36 -20.24
N ILE A 212 -4.82 7.08 -20.61
CA ILE A 212 -4.66 6.63 -22.01
C ILE A 212 -5.97 6.77 -22.78
N ILE A 213 -7.06 6.33 -22.17
CA ILE A 213 -8.44 6.50 -22.64
C ILE A 213 -9.30 6.93 -21.46
N ASP A 214 -10.50 7.44 -21.71
CA ASP A 214 -11.40 7.87 -20.62
C ASP A 214 -11.57 6.79 -19.56
N GLY A 215 -11.06 7.07 -18.34
CA GLY A 215 -11.13 6.19 -17.19
C GLY A 215 -9.96 5.20 -17.06
N LEU A 216 -9.14 4.96 -18.09
CA LEU A 216 -7.99 4.07 -18.01
C LEU A 216 -6.71 4.86 -17.74
N GLN A 217 -6.09 4.60 -16.60
CA GLN A 217 -4.86 5.22 -16.17
C GLN A 217 -3.73 4.20 -16.10
N LEU A 218 -2.57 4.57 -16.61
CA LEU A 218 -1.33 3.82 -16.52
C LEU A 218 -0.27 4.70 -15.89
N GLY A 219 0.45 4.17 -14.92
CA GLY A 219 1.56 4.86 -14.28
C GLY A 219 2.73 3.93 -14.03
N TYR A 220 3.88 4.54 -13.87
CA TYR A 220 5.13 3.89 -13.55
C TYR A 220 5.86 4.69 -12.48
N CYS A 221 6.47 3.99 -11.53
CA CYS A 221 7.35 4.57 -10.53
C CYS A 221 8.68 3.82 -10.51
N TYR A 222 9.75 4.56 -10.28
CA TYR A 222 11.08 4.03 -10.04
C TYR A 222 11.64 4.60 -8.76
N ASP A 223 11.97 3.71 -7.82
CA ASP A 223 12.52 4.08 -6.52
C ASP A 223 14.02 3.80 -6.50
N ILE A 224 14.78 4.82 -6.17
CA ILE A 224 16.23 4.74 -6.01
C ILE A 224 16.52 4.74 -4.51
N PRO A 225 17.12 3.65 -3.95
CA PRO A 225 17.48 3.63 -2.55
C PRO A 225 18.43 4.76 -2.20
N ALA A 226 18.09 5.53 -1.17
CA ALA A 226 18.93 6.61 -0.62
C ALA A 226 19.76 6.15 0.58
N SER A 227 19.59 4.87 0.99
CA SER A 227 20.30 4.25 2.10
C SER A 227 21.48 3.39 1.63
N SER A 228 22.17 2.72 2.54
CA SER A 228 23.25 1.76 2.22
C SER A 228 22.79 0.61 1.33
N MET A 229 21.48 0.40 1.18
CA MET A 229 20.90 -0.61 0.28
C MET A 229 21.21 -0.36 -1.20
N ILE A 230 21.57 0.87 -1.58
CA ILE A 230 22.01 1.17 -2.97
C ILE A 230 23.20 0.32 -3.42
N ARG A 231 23.97 -0.25 -2.48
CA ARG A 231 25.08 -1.16 -2.77
C ARG A 231 24.61 -2.58 -3.08
N ALA A 232 23.40 -2.94 -2.68
CA ALA A 232 22.84 -4.29 -2.79
C ALA A 232 21.74 -4.40 -3.85
N THR A 233 21.08 -3.29 -4.19
CA THR A 233 20.00 -3.24 -5.17
C THR A 233 20.08 -1.99 -6.03
N HIS A 234 19.61 -2.08 -7.27
CA HIS A 234 19.58 -0.96 -8.20
C HIS A 234 18.24 -0.17 -8.12
N GLY A 235 17.41 -0.48 -7.16
CA GLY A 235 16.10 0.14 -6.96
C GLY A 235 14.93 -0.78 -7.27
N SER A 236 13.72 -0.24 -7.18
CA SER A 236 12.49 -0.96 -7.47
C SER A 236 11.69 -0.30 -8.58
N HIS A 237 10.93 -1.11 -9.28
CA HIS A 237 10.06 -0.69 -10.37
C HIS A 237 8.62 -1.02 -10.00
N GLU A 238 7.73 -0.03 -10.14
CA GLU A 238 6.31 -0.21 -9.87
C GLU A 238 5.49 0.15 -11.10
N LEU A 239 4.49 -0.66 -11.39
CA LEU A 239 3.51 -0.41 -12.43
C LEU A 239 2.14 -0.25 -11.79
N TYR A 240 1.45 0.79 -12.19
CA TYR A 240 0.10 1.12 -11.76
C TYR A 240 -0.85 1.09 -12.95
N LEU A 241 -1.96 0.37 -12.80
CA LEU A 241 -3.04 0.32 -13.76
C LEU A 241 -4.36 0.51 -13.01
N ALA A 242 -5.15 1.50 -13.41
CA ALA A 242 -6.49 1.69 -12.87
C ALA A 242 -7.51 1.91 -13.98
N TYR A 243 -8.72 1.43 -13.76
CA TYR A 243 -9.83 1.67 -14.65
C TYR A 243 -11.09 2.07 -13.89
N ASP A 244 -11.62 3.24 -14.22
CA ASP A 244 -12.84 3.80 -13.65
C ASP A 244 -14.05 3.44 -14.51
N PHE A 245 -14.85 2.46 -14.05
CA PHE A 245 -16.10 2.08 -14.70
C PHE A 245 -17.23 3.05 -14.33
N ASN A 246 -17.80 3.72 -15.30
CA ASN A 246 -19.05 4.46 -15.13
C ASN A 246 -20.25 3.52 -15.33
N ILE A 247 -20.62 2.75 -14.30
CA ILE A 247 -21.78 1.82 -14.35
C ILE A 247 -23.10 2.58 -14.45
N PHE A 248 -23.17 3.79 -13.89
CA PHE A 248 -24.32 4.69 -14.03
C PHE A 248 -23.85 5.96 -14.73
N LYS A 249 -24.21 6.18 -15.97
CA LYS A 249 -24.09 7.49 -16.61
C LYS A 249 -25.13 8.42 -16.00
N PRO A 250 -24.81 9.32 -15.06
CA PRO A 250 -25.72 10.40 -14.75
C PRO A 250 -25.72 11.32 -15.95
N LYS A 251 -26.88 11.68 -16.42
CA LYS A 251 -27.11 12.66 -17.51
C LYS A 251 -26.67 14.09 -17.13
N TYR A 252 -25.59 14.28 -16.36
CA TYR A 252 -25.11 15.62 -16.02
C TYR A 252 -23.61 15.63 -15.70
N ASN A 253 -22.89 16.51 -16.38
CA ASN A 253 -21.49 16.82 -16.23
C ASN A 253 -21.13 17.25 -14.80
N GLN A 254 -20.50 16.37 -14.01
CA GLN A 254 -19.67 16.80 -12.90
C GLN A 254 -18.40 15.96 -12.89
N LYS A 255 -17.36 16.50 -13.53
CA LYS A 255 -16.00 15.97 -13.49
C LYS A 255 -15.37 16.29 -12.13
N HIS A 256 -15.56 15.45 -11.15
CA HIS A 256 -14.72 15.41 -9.97
C HIS A 256 -14.09 14.02 -9.89
N LYS A 257 -12.95 13.86 -10.52
CA LYS A 257 -12.12 12.67 -10.39
C LYS A 257 -11.25 12.83 -9.13
N SER A 258 -11.44 11.95 -8.17
CA SER A 258 -10.53 11.78 -7.04
C SER A 258 -9.38 10.88 -7.51
N ILE A 259 -8.21 11.43 -7.71
CA ILE A 259 -7.00 10.65 -7.97
C ILE A 259 -6.48 10.20 -6.61
N ARG A 260 -6.59 8.91 -6.33
CA ARG A 260 -5.88 8.27 -5.23
C ARG A 260 -4.57 7.75 -5.80
N LEU A 261 -3.50 8.45 -5.50
CA LEU A 261 -2.14 7.93 -5.59
C LEU A 261 -1.70 7.62 -4.17
N LEU A 262 -1.45 6.38 -3.90
CA LEU A 262 -0.73 5.93 -2.71
C LEU A 262 0.75 6.07 -2.95
#